data_f357f733da193b81c55cec561122b0b8
#
_entry.id   f357f733da193b81c55cec561122b0b8
#
_cell.length_a   1.000
_cell.length_b   1.000
_cell.length_c   1.000
_cell.angle_alpha   90.00
_cell.angle_beta   90.00
_cell.angle_gamma   90.00
#
_symmetry.space_group_name_H-M   'P 1'
#
loop_
_entity.id
_entity.type
_entity.pdbx_description
1 polymer ?
#
loop_
_entity_poly.entity_id
_entity_poly.type
_entity_poly.pdbx_seq_one_letter_code
_entity_poly.pdbx_strand_id
1 'polypeptide(L)'
;QMCIRDREYRDIITDSGHYAALVRLGDKAIAMSTDGVGSKILIAEMMNKYNTVGIDCIAMVVNDILCVGAEPIALVDYLAVEQPDPERAEEIAEGLVTGAKESRISIIGGETASLPGIIKDFDLAGTGIGFVDVDKIITGEDIEAGDVLIGIESNGIHSNGYSLARKALFDDAGFSIDDKMPNCDTTIGEELIRPTELYVKPIVALFKEEYEIHGLAHITGGGFTNLRRLKKGVGYNIYDLPEAPEIFKLIYQQNVPLEEMYKVFNMGVGFVVITSENEAEKIMKTLKEYCNCQIIGKVTDDEKITVKTFEGSEVTY
;
A
#
# COMPACT_ATOMS: atom_id res chain seq x y z
N GLN A 1 -8.40 -5.00 14.93
CA GLN A 1 -9.61 -4.24 14.55
C GLN A 1 -10.84 -4.98 15.02
N MET A 2 -11.71 -4.27 15.74
CA MET A 2 -12.99 -4.82 16.20
C MET A 2 -14.03 -4.53 15.12
N CYS A 3 -14.26 -5.51 14.24
CA CYS A 3 -15.31 -5.40 13.23
C CYS A 3 -16.64 -5.88 13.82
N ILE A 4 -17.52 -4.95 14.13
CA ILE A 4 -18.91 -5.27 14.48
C ILE A 4 -19.67 -5.42 13.17
N ARG A 5 -20.12 -6.64 12.90
CA ARG A 5 -20.92 -6.95 11.71
C ARG A 5 -22.37 -7.05 12.12
N ASP A 6 -23.12 -6.06 11.78
CA ASP A 6 -24.56 -6.12 11.80
C ASP A 6 -25.08 -6.20 10.36
N ARG A 7 -25.22 -7.43 9.85
CA ARG A 7 -25.74 -7.69 8.50
C ARG A 7 -27.27 -7.50 8.42
N GLU A 8 -27.91 -7.25 9.56
CA GLU A 8 -29.36 -7.07 9.63
C GLU A 8 -29.82 -5.85 8.84
N TYR A 9 -28.99 -4.79 8.80
CA TYR A 9 -29.36 -3.51 8.19
C TYR A 9 -28.84 -3.32 6.75
N ARG A 10 -27.74 -3.98 6.37
CA ARG A 10 -27.14 -3.83 5.05
C ARG A 10 -26.44 -5.11 4.60
N ASP A 11 -26.41 -5.32 3.29
CA ASP A 11 -25.70 -6.43 2.66
C ASP A 11 -24.21 -6.08 2.55
N ILE A 12 -23.40 -6.66 3.45
CA ILE A 12 -21.95 -6.51 3.49
C ILE A 12 -21.35 -7.69 2.74
N ILE A 13 -20.61 -7.42 1.66
CA ILE A 13 -20.09 -8.43 0.74
C ILE A 13 -18.75 -8.98 1.22
N THR A 14 -17.79 -8.09 1.59
CA THR A 14 -16.45 -8.52 2.00
C THR A 14 -16.38 -9.07 3.40
N ASP A 15 -15.44 -10.01 3.61
CA ASP A 15 -15.12 -10.50 4.94
C ASP A 15 -14.25 -9.51 5.73
N SER A 16 -14.31 -9.59 7.08
CA SER A 16 -13.44 -8.77 7.94
C SER A 16 -11.98 -9.16 7.71
N GLY A 17 -11.14 -8.14 7.50
CA GLY A 17 -9.71 -8.33 7.24
C GLY A 17 -9.33 -8.20 5.77
N HIS A 18 -10.29 -8.09 4.85
CA HIS A 18 -10.00 -7.66 3.48
C HIS A 18 -9.49 -6.21 3.45
N TYR A 19 -8.95 -5.76 2.34
CA TYR A 19 -8.37 -4.42 2.18
C TYR A 19 -9.42 -3.30 2.34
N ALA A 20 -10.56 -3.43 1.68
CA ALA A 20 -11.68 -2.49 1.79
C ALA A 20 -12.99 -3.21 2.15
N ALA A 21 -13.90 -2.48 2.79
CA ALA A 21 -15.26 -2.96 3.05
C ALA A 21 -16.14 -2.67 1.85
N LEU A 22 -17.02 -3.63 1.49
CA LEU A 22 -18.02 -3.48 0.43
C LEU A 22 -19.43 -3.56 0.99
N VAL A 23 -20.24 -2.56 0.65
CA VAL A 23 -21.67 -2.52 0.98
C VAL A 23 -22.48 -2.47 -0.31
N ARG A 24 -23.39 -3.42 -0.50
CA ARG A 24 -24.22 -3.50 -1.69
C ARG A 24 -25.23 -2.35 -1.78
N LEU A 25 -25.35 -1.78 -2.97
CA LEU A 25 -26.35 -0.77 -3.31
C LEU A 25 -26.96 -1.08 -4.70
N GLY A 26 -27.99 -1.93 -4.70
CA GLY A 26 -28.60 -2.41 -5.95
C GLY A 26 -27.67 -3.35 -6.72
N ASP A 27 -27.37 -3.00 -7.96
CA ASP A 27 -26.45 -3.69 -8.87
C ASP A 27 -24.97 -3.28 -8.69
N LYS A 28 -24.71 -2.31 -7.81
CA LYS A 28 -23.38 -1.83 -7.46
C LYS A 28 -23.04 -2.11 -6.00
N ALA A 29 -21.75 -2.02 -5.69
CA ALA A 29 -21.24 -1.98 -4.32
C ALA A 29 -20.41 -0.71 -4.11
N ILE A 30 -20.53 -0.14 -2.91
CA ILE A 30 -19.70 0.96 -2.44
C ILE A 30 -18.53 0.35 -1.67
N ALA A 31 -17.31 0.65 -2.11
CA ALA A 31 -16.09 0.32 -1.41
C ALA A 31 -15.70 1.47 -0.48
N MET A 32 -15.25 1.15 0.74
CA MET A 32 -14.75 2.13 1.70
C MET A 32 -13.49 1.61 2.35
N SER A 33 -12.48 2.47 2.42
CA SER A 33 -11.26 2.24 3.21
C SER A 33 -10.92 3.48 4.00
N THR A 34 -10.29 3.31 5.15
CA THR A 34 -9.75 4.39 5.97
C THR A 34 -8.36 4.01 6.48
N ASP A 35 -7.41 4.90 6.31
CA ASP A 35 -6.04 4.73 6.82
C ASP A 35 -5.38 6.08 7.08
N GLY A 36 -4.27 6.07 7.80
CA GLY A 36 -3.45 7.24 8.09
C GLY A 36 -2.05 7.13 7.52
N VAL A 37 -1.32 8.25 7.52
CA VAL A 37 0.08 8.30 7.12
C VAL A 37 0.97 7.50 8.09
N GLY A 38 0.60 7.47 9.35
CA GLY A 38 1.32 6.75 10.38
C GLY A 38 2.68 7.37 10.72
N SER A 39 3.62 6.56 11.20
CA SER A 39 4.89 7.05 11.74
C SER A 39 5.88 7.63 10.70
N LYS A 40 5.54 7.63 9.41
CA LYS A 40 6.25 8.40 8.38
C LYS A 40 6.20 9.90 8.64
N ILE A 41 5.16 10.39 9.31
CA ILE A 41 5.04 11.78 9.78
C ILE A 41 6.29 12.23 10.54
N LEU A 42 6.89 11.36 11.34
CA LEU A 42 8.11 11.69 12.09
C LEU A 42 9.32 11.95 11.18
N ILE A 43 9.36 11.38 9.98
CA ILE A 43 10.38 11.71 8.97
C ILE A 43 10.09 13.10 8.38
N ALA A 44 8.82 13.39 8.08
CA ALA A 44 8.41 14.70 7.60
C ALA A 44 8.78 15.81 8.60
N GLU A 45 8.56 15.58 9.90
CA GLU A 45 8.98 16.48 10.98
C GLU A 45 10.51 16.65 11.03
N MET A 46 11.30 15.56 10.97
CA MET A 46 12.76 15.63 10.98
C MET A 46 13.32 16.42 9.80
N MET A 47 12.66 16.36 8.64
CA MET A 47 13.03 17.06 7.42
C MET A 47 12.41 18.45 7.28
N ASN A 48 11.44 18.80 8.12
CA ASN A 48 10.57 19.97 7.96
C ASN A 48 10.01 20.05 6.53
N LYS A 49 9.45 18.93 6.04
CA LYS A 49 8.95 18.77 4.67
C LYS A 49 7.66 17.96 4.68
N TYR A 50 6.55 18.56 4.31
CA TYR A 50 5.21 18.00 4.50
C TYR A 50 4.43 17.76 3.20
N ASN A 51 4.94 18.23 2.05
CA ASN A 51 4.22 18.16 0.78
C ASN A 51 4.08 16.75 0.17
N THR A 52 4.66 15.73 0.79
CA THR A 52 4.53 14.33 0.35
C THR A 52 3.49 13.56 1.16
N VAL A 53 3.26 13.92 2.45
CA VAL A 53 2.40 13.14 3.34
C VAL A 53 0.94 13.12 2.92
N GLY A 54 0.47 14.16 2.20
CA GLY A 54 -0.86 14.17 1.61
C GLY A 54 -1.02 13.13 0.50
N ILE A 55 0.05 12.86 -0.27
CA ILE A 55 0.06 11.79 -1.28
C ILE A 55 -0.01 10.43 -0.57
N ASP A 56 0.75 10.24 0.51
CA ASP A 56 0.73 9.01 1.30
C ASP A 56 -0.67 8.72 1.86
N CYS A 57 -1.33 9.75 2.42
CA CYS A 57 -2.69 9.63 2.95
C CYS A 57 -3.66 9.11 1.89
N ILE A 58 -3.62 9.66 0.69
CA ILE A 58 -4.47 9.22 -0.43
C ILE A 58 -4.08 7.82 -0.88
N ALA A 59 -2.79 7.54 -1.09
CA ALA A 59 -2.30 6.28 -1.62
C ALA A 59 -2.70 5.08 -0.74
N MET A 60 -2.57 5.21 0.59
CA MET A 60 -2.93 4.15 1.53
C MET A 60 -4.40 3.75 1.40
N VAL A 61 -5.27 4.71 1.16
CA VAL A 61 -6.71 4.50 1.06
C VAL A 61 -7.13 4.01 -0.34
N VAL A 62 -6.67 4.69 -1.40
CA VAL A 62 -7.12 4.35 -2.77
C VAL A 62 -6.55 3.03 -3.25
N ASN A 63 -5.31 2.69 -2.89
CA ASN A 63 -4.71 1.41 -3.24
C ASN A 63 -5.45 0.23 -2.59
N ASP A 64 -5.96 0.40 -1.37
CA ASP A 64 -6.79 -0.60 -0.70
C ASP A 64 -8.18 -0.76 -1.36
N ILE A 65 -8.77 0.35 -1.83
CA ILE A 65 -10.03 0.32 -2.58
C ILE A 65 -9.88 -0.47 -3.89
N LEU A 66 -8.74 -0.34 -4.57
CA LEU A 66 -8.45 -1.10 -5.80
C LEU A 66 -8.47 -2.61 -5.55
N CYS A 67 -8.05 -3.07 -4.37
CA CYS A 67 -7.94 -4.49 -4.04
C CYS A 67 -9.27 -5.26 -4.04
N VAL A 68 -10.39 -4.57 -4.09
CA VAL A 68 -11.73 -5.17 -4.20
C VAL A 68 -12.36 -4.98 -5.59
N GLY A 69 -11.58 -4.58 -6.60
CA GLY A 69 -12.06 -4.31 -7.96
C GLY A 69 -12.78 -2.98 -8.11
N ALA A 70 -12.77 -2.13 -7.06
CA ALA A 70 -13.48 -0.85 -7.07
C ALA A 70 -12.62 0.29 -7.61
N GLU A 71 -13.24 1.19 -8.38
CA GLU A 71 -12.62 2.45 -8.81
C GLU A 71 -12.81 3.51 -7.71
N PRO A 72 -11.71 4.08 -7.15
CA PRO A 72 -11.81 5.18 -6.20
C PRO A 72 -12.42 6.43 -6.85
N ILE A 73 -13.28 7.17 -6.13
CA ILE A 73 -13.95 8.36 -6.66
C ILE A 73 -13.80 9.60 -5.78
N ALA A 74 -13.75 9.41 -4.46
CA ALA A 74 -13.73 10.52 -3.52
C ALA A 74 -13.02 10.16 -2.23
N LEU A 75 -12.59 11.21 -1.51
CA LEU A 75 -11.94 11.10 -0.21
C LEU A 75 -12.39 12.26 0.68
N VAL A 76 -12.49 12.01 1.97
CA VAL A 76 -12.49 13.00 3.05
C VAL A 76 -11.28 12.76 3.93
N ASP A 77 -10.64 13.85 4.43
CA ASP A 77 -9.48 13.78 5.29
C ASP A 77 -9.78 14.24 6.73
N TYR A 78 -8.94 13.84 7.65
CA TYR A 78 -8.92 14.32 9.02
C TYR A 78 -7.48 14.71 9.38
N LEU A 79 -7.25 16.01 9.49
CA LEU A 79 -5.98 16.59 9.94
C LEU A 79 -6.11 17.01 11.39
N ALA A 80 -5.47 16.29 12.31
CA ALA A 80 -5.37 16.66 13.71
C ALA A 80 -4.02 17.32 13.98
N VAL A 81 -4.00 18.49 14.59
CA VAL A 81 -2.79 19.27 14.88
C VAL A 81 -2.71 19.62 16.36
N GLU A 82 -1.51 19.62 16.92
CA GLU A 82 -1.28 20.14 18.27
C GLU A 82 -1.56 21.65 18.31
N GLN A 83 -0.98 22.37 17.36
CA GLN A 83 -1.19 23.80 17.15
C GLN A 83 -1.34 24.10 15.66
N PRO A 84 -2.20 25.05 15.30
CA PRO A 84 -2.33 25.50 13.91
C PRO A 84 -1.01 26.07 13.38
N ASP A 85 -0.60 25.56 12.24
CA ASP A 85 0.56 26.02 11.48
C ASP A 85 0.14 26.16 10.00
N PRO A 86 -0.06 27.40 9.52
CA PRO A 86 -0.53 27.65 8.16
C PRO A 86 0.43 27.15 7.06
N GLU A 87 1.76 27.26 7.26
CA GLU A 87 2.74 26.86 6.27
C GLU A 87 2.76 25.34 6.11
N ARG A 88 2.77 24.61 7.23
CA ARG A 88 2.66 23.15 7.23
C ARG A 88 1.33 22.67 6.63
N ALA A 89 0.22 23.32 6.96
CA ALA A 89 -1.08 22.99 6.40
C ALA A 89 -1.12 23.19 4.88
N GLU A 90 -0.49 24.25 4.36
CA GLU A 90 -0.37 24.49 2.92
C GLU A 90 0.41 23.39 2.21
N GLU A 91 1.58 23.00 2.74
CA GLU A 91 2.36 21.89 2.18
C GLU A 91 1.58 20.55 2.21
N ILE A 92 0.90 20.23 3.30
CA ILE A 92 0.06 19.02 3.40
C ILE A 92 -1.05 19.07 2.32
N ALA A 93 -1.68 20.22 2.14
CA ALA A 93 -2.72 20.41 1.13
C ALA A 93 -2.16 20.26 -0.30
N GLU A 94 -0.94 20.73 -0.59
CA GLU A 94 -0.27 20.47 -1.87
C GLU A 94 -0.13 18.98 -2.16
N GLY A 95 0.28 18.20 -1.16
CA GLY A 95 0.37 16.74 -1.26
C GLY A 95 -0.99 16.10 -1.53
N LEU A 96 -2.03 16.49 -0.79
CA LEU A 96 -3.39 16.01 -0.98
C LEU A 96 -3.91 16.33 -2.39
N VAL A 97 -3.73 17.56 -2.87
CA VAL A 97 -4.13 17.98 -4.22
C VAL A 97 -3.38 17.17 -5.29
N THR A 98 -2.09 16.93 -5.10
CA THR A 98 -1.27 16.14 -6.03
C THR A 98 -1.75 14.69 -6.09
N GLY A 99 -1.91 14.04 -4.94
CA GLY A 99 -2.41 12.67 -4.86
C GLY A 99 -3.81 12.51 -5.44
N ALA A 100 -4.72 13.48 -5.16
CA ALA A 100 -6.07 13.46 -5.69
C ALA A 100 -6.10 13.58 -7.23
N LYS A 101 -5.29 14.47 -7.80
CA LYS A 101 -5.16 14.62 -9.26
C LYS A 101 -4.62 13.35 -9.91
N GLU A 102 -3.58 12.77 -9.34
CA GLU A 102 -2.97 11.55 -9.88
C GLU A 102 -3.89 10.34 -9.78
N SER A 103 -4.63 10.24 -8.70
CA SER A 103 -5.65 9.19 -8.47
C SER A 103 -6.97 9.46 -9.19
N ARG A 104 -7.17 10.65 -9.79
CA ARG A 104 -8.42 11.07 -10.44
C ARG A 104 -9.63 11.01 -9.51
N ILE A 105 -9.43 11.35 -8.24
CA ILE A 105 -10.48 11.44 -7.23
C ILE A 105 -10.76 12.88 -6.85
N SER A 106 -11.89 13.11 -6.17
CA SER A 106 -12.24 14.41 -5.58
C SER A 106 -12.08 14.36 -4.06
N ILE A 107 -11.42 15.35 -3.49
CA ILE A 107 -11.52 15.61 -2.04
C ILE A 107 -12.82 16.39 -1.85
N ILE A 108 -13.80 15.75 -1.17
CA ILE A 108 -15.17 16.25 -1.05
C ILE A 108 -15.48 16.88 0.30
N GLY A 109 -14.54 16.86 1.21
CA GLY A 109 -14.64 17.41 2.56
C GLY A 109 -13.51 16.94 3.43
N GLY A 110 -13.58 17.27 4.69
CA GLY A 110 -12.59 16.91 5.69
C GLY A 110 -12.78 17.73 6.96
N GLU A 111 -11.92 17.53 7.93
CA GLU A 111 -11.89 18.25 9.20
C GLU A 111 -10.45 18.57 9.60
N THR A 112 -10.22 19.77 10.10
CA THR A 112 -8.97 20.14 10.75
C THR A 112 -9.23 20.45 12.23
N ALA A 113 -8.72 19.60 13.11
CA ALA A 113 -8.92 19.72 14.56
C ALA A 113 -7.64 20.16 15.26
N SER A 114 -7.71 21.24 16.06
CA SER A 114 -6.64 21.62 16.98
C SER A 114 -6.84 20.90 18.32
N LEU A 115 -5.89 20.01 18.67
CA LEU A 115 -5.99 19.11 19.81
C LEU A 115 -4.76 19.21 20.74
N PRO A 116 -4.47 20.40 21.34
CA PRO A 116 -3.32 20.60 22.22
C PRO A 116 -3.39 19.66 23.43
N GLY A 117 -2.28 18.99 23.72
CA GLY A 117 -2.17 18.06 24.85
C GLY A 117 -2.81 16.67 24.62
N ILE A 118 -3.48 16.44 23.48
CA ILE A 118 -4.00 15.14 23.06
C ILE A 118 -3.07 14.51 22.05
N ILE A 119 -2.65 15.25 21.04
CA ILE A 119 -1.65 14.79 20.06
C ILE A 119 -0.39 15.65 20.17
N LYS A 120 0.71 15.10 19.68
CA LYS A 120 1.95 15.79 19.49
C LYS A 120 2.17 16.02 17.98
N ASP A 121 2.58 17.23 17.61
CA ASP A 121 2.81 17.66 16.23
C ASP A 121 1.51 17.57 15.40
N PHE A 122 1.31 16.53 14.60
CA PHE A 122 0.09 16.32 13.82
C PHE A 122 -0.17 14.85 13.50
N ASP A 123 -1.38 14.54 13.06
CA ASP A 123 -1.74 13.27 12.42
C ASP A 123 -2.65 13.56 11.22
N LEU A 124 -2.50 12.74 10.16
CA LEU A 124 -3.27 12.87 8.94
C LEU A 124 -3.82 11.50 8.54
N ALA A 125 -5.12 11.42 8.41
CA ALA A 125 -5.84 10.24 7.97
C ALA A 125 -6.86 10.58 6.89
N GLY A 126 -7.18 9.59 6.05
CA GLY A 126 -8.18 9.71 5.00
C GLY A 126 -9.22 8.61 5.08
N THR A 127 -10.40 8.90 4.57
CA THR A 127 -11.44 7.90 4.30
C THR A 127 -11.87 8.06 2.86
N GLY A 128 -11.67 7.02 2.06
CA GLY A 128 -12.00 7.01 0.65
C GLY A 128 -13.22 6.17 0.34
N ILE A 129 -13.85 6.54 -0.76
CA ILE A 129 -14.99 5.83 -1.33
C ILE A 129 -14.66 5.44 -2.76
N GLY A 130 -15.01 4.22 -3.14
CA GLY A 130 -15.01 3.73 -4.51
C GLY A 130 -16.31 3.02 -4.84
N PHE A 131 -16.48 2.63 -6.08
CA PHE A 131 -17.61 1.81 -6.49
C PHE A 131 -17.18 0.71 -7.46
N VAL A 132 -17.95 -0.35 -7.51
CA VAL A 132 -17.77 -1.48 -8.42
C VAL A 132 -19.15 -2.10 -8.75
N ASP A 133 -19.32 -2.63 -9.95
CA ASP A 133 -20.47 -3.47 -10.28
C ASP A 133 -20.37 -4.79 -9.51
N VAL A 134 -21.50 -5.29 -8.97
CA VAL A 134 -21.49 -6.47 -8.08
C VAL A 134 -20.89 -7.70 -8.74
N ASP A 135 -21.07 -7.85 -10.04
CA ASP A 135 -20.53 -8.93 -10.88
C ASP A 135 -19.05 -8.78 -11.26
N LYS A 136 -18.43 -7.63 -10.89
CA LYS A 136 -17.01 -7.32 -11.13
C LYS A 136 -16.17 -7.23 -9.85
N ILE A 137 -16.75 -7.58 -8.71
CA ILE A 137 -16.05 -7.56 -7.42
C ILE A 137 -14.93 -8.60 -7.42
N ILE A 138 -13.74 -8.20 -6.98
CA ILE A 138 -12.57 -9.07 -6.83
C ILE A 138 -12.33 -9.29 -5.34
N THR A 139 -12.60 -10.51 -4.85
CA THR A 139 -12.41 -10.87 -3.43
C THR A 139 -11.22 -11.79 -3.20
N GLY A 140 -10.70 -12.39 -4.27
CA GLY A 140 -9.70 -13.44 -4.17
C GLY A 140 -10.31 -14.86 -4.15
N GLU A 141 -11.62 -15.01 -4.16
CA GLU A 141 -12.26 -16.34 -4.12
C GLU A 141 -11.92 -17.21 -5.34
N ASP A 142 -11.63 -16.60 -6.47
CA ASP A 142 -11.29 -17.28 -7.72
C ASP A 142 -9.80 -17.66 -7.82
N ILE A 143 -8.96 -17.31 -6.84
CA ILE A 143 -7.54 -17.67 -6.83
C ILE A 143 -7.40 -19.19 -6.74
N GLU A 144 -6.60 -19.76 -7.64
CA GLU A 144 -6.34 -21.21 -7.68
C GLU A 144 -4.84 -21.51 -7.69
N ALA A 145 -4.48 -22.72 -7.24
CA ALA A 145 -3.09 -23.19 -7.35
C ALA A 145 -2.68 -23.25 -8.84
N GLY A 146 -1.53 -22.66 -9.15
CA GLY A 146 -1.04 -22.49 -10.51
C GLY A 146 -1.21 -21.08 -11.08
N ASP A 147 -2.06 -20.24 -10.48
CA ASP A 147 -2.14 -18.82 -10.81
C ASP A 147 -0.77 -18.15 -10.64
N VAL A 148 -0.53 -17.12 -11.42
CA VAL A 148 0.71 -16.34 -11.35
C VAL A 148 0.50 -15.04 -10.58
N LEU A 149 1.55 -14.62 -9.87
CA LEU A 149 1.63 -13.34 -9.20
C LEU A 149 2.42 -12.36 -10.07
N ILE A 150 1.78 -11.28 -10.51
CA ILE A 150 2.44 -10.17 -11.18
C ILE A 150 2.69 -9.09 -10.13
N GLY A 151 3.96 -8.86 -9.79
CA GLY A 151 4.38 -7.80 -8.89
C GLY A 151 4.55 -6.48 -9.63
N ILE A 152 4.02 -5.41 -9.08
CA ILE A 152 4.25 -4.03 -9.53
C ILE A 152 5.23 -3.39 -8.56
N GLU A 153 6.27 -2.77 -9.10
CA GLU A 153 7.35 -2.18 -8.29
C GLU A 153 6.84 -1.09 -7.34
N SER A 154 7.49 -1.01 -6.18
CA SER A 154 7.40 0.12 -5.26
C SER A 154 8.57 1.08 -5.48
N ASN A 155 8.36 2.34 -5.13
CA ASN A 155 9.40 3.37 -5.21
C ASN A 155 10.16 3.55 -3.88
N GLY A 156 10.03 2.63 -2.93
CA GLY A 156 10.66 2.68 -1.61
C GLY A 156 9.81 2.03 -0.52
N ILE A 157 9.97 2.50 0.72
CA ILE A 157 9.30 1.92 1.91
C ILE A 157 7.78 2.13 1.90
N HIS A 158 7.29 3.14 1.16
CA HIS A 158 5.91 3.63 1.18
C HIS A 158 5.56 4.28 2.53
N SER A 159 4.49 3.83 3.21
CA SER A 159 4.04 4.39 4.49
C SER A 159 4.10 3.41 5.66
N ASN A 160 4.77 2.27 5.50
CA ASN A 160 4.80 1.21 6.51
C ASN A 160 6.24 0.83 6.92
N GLY A 161 6.39 0.30 8.14
CA GLY A 161 7.68 -0.17 8.64
C GLY A 161 8.59 0.93 9.22
N TYR A 162 8.12 2.17 9.34
CA TYR A 162 8.94 3.30 9.79
C TYR A 162 9.46 3.19 11.22
N SER A 163 8.75 2.50 12.11
CA SER A 163 9.26 2.25 13.47
C SER A 163 10.52 1.40 13.43
N LEU A 164 10.54 0.36 12.59
CA LEU A 164 11.72 -0.49 12.41
C LEU A 164 12.84 0.24 11.67
N ALA A 165 12.51 0.94 10.58
CA ALA A 165 13.49 1.69 9.79
C ALA A 165 14.18 2.77 10.63
N ARG A 166 13.43 3.56 11.39
CA ARG A 166 13.99 4.60 12.26
C ARG A 166 14.86 4.01 13.37
N LYS A 167 14.39 2.93 14.01
CA LYS A 167 15.18 2.25 15.01
C LYS A 167 16.52 1.76 14.44
N ALA A 168 16.48 1.05 13.31
CA ALA A 168 17.68 0.49 12.69
C ALA A 168 18.68 1.58 12.22
N LEU A 169 18.18 2.62 11.54
CA LEU A 169 19.03 3.63 10.93
C LEU A 169 19.50 4.71 11.91
N PHE A 170 18.60 5.22 12.74
CA PHE A 170 18.92 6.36 13.60
C PHE A 170 19.33 5.94 15.01
N ASP A 171 18.53 5.05 15.65
CA ASP A 171 18.79 4.68 17.05
C ASP A 171 19.97 3.70 17.18
N ASP A 172 20.00 2.64 16.34
CA ASP A 172 21.01 1.57 16.45
C ASP A 172 22.29 1.90 15.65
N ALA A 173 22.18 2.43 14.43
CA ALA A 173 23.32 2.75 13.57
C ALA A 173 23.86 4.17 13.72
N GLY A 174 23.07 5.11 14.27
CA GLY A 174 23.46 6.48 14.51
C GLY A 174 23.56 7.35 13.25
N PHE A 175 22.90 6.95 12.15
CA PHE A 175 22.80 7.80 10.96
C PHE A 175 21.99 9.06 11.24
N SER A 176 22.32 10.12 10.49
CA SER A 176 21.51 11.34 10.38
C SER A 176 20.56 11.26 9.21
N ILE A 177 19.46 12.03 9.27
CA ILE A 177 18.51 12.19 8.16
C ILE A 177 19.20 12.77 6.89
N ASP A 178 20.25 13.56 7.08
CA ASP A 178 21.02 14.23 6.02
C ASP A 178 22.18 13.38 5.48
N ASP A 179 22.45 12.22 6.07
CA ASP A 179 23.50 11.34 5.59
C ASP A 179 23.16 10.78 4.21
N LYS A 180 24.21 10.67 3.36
CA LYS A 180 24.08 10.13 2.01
C LYS A 180 23.74 8.65 2.03
N MET A 181 22.81 8.26 1.17
CA MET A 181 22.56 6.86 0.87
C MET A 181 23.80 6.22 0.21
N PRO A 182 24.14 4.97 0.56
CA PRO A 182 25.11 4.21 -0.22
C PRO A 182 24.66 4.08 -1.68
N ASN A 183 25.58 4.27 -2.62
CA ASN A 183 25.35 4.08 -4.06
C ASN A 183 24.26 4.96 -4.69
N CYS A 184 23.79 5.99 -4.00
CA CYS A 184 22.76 6.92 -4.48
C CYS A 184 23.22 8.36 -4.26
N ASP A 185 22.67 9.28 -5.05
CA ASP A 185 22.92 10.73 -4.87
C ASP A 185 22.00 11.38 -3.82
N THR A 186 21.03 10.63 -3.30
CA THR A 186 20.01 11.06 -2.34
C THR A 186 20.49 10.91 -0.89
N THR A 187 19.85 11.60 0.04
CA THR A 187 20.01 11.38 1.49
C THR A 187 19.08 10.29 2.01
N ILE A 188 19.35 9.79 3.22
CA ILE A 188 18.46 8.85 3.91
C ILE A 188 17.08 9.46 4.07
N GLY A 189 16.98 10.75 4.43
CA GLY A 189 15.72 11.46 4.55
C GLY A 189 14.96 11.54 3.23
N GLU A 190 15.63 11.86 2.13
CA GLU A 190 15.02 11.93 0.80
C GLU A 190 14.47 10.57 0.36
N GLU A 191 15.13 9.46 0.69
CA GLU A 191 14.61 8.12 0.43
C GLU A 191 13.41 7.78 1.33
N LEU A 192 13.49 8.09 2.62
CA LEU A 192 12.43 7.81 3.57
C LEU A 192 11.17 8.67 3.34
N ILE A 193 11.30 9.91 2.84
CA ILE A 193 10.15 10.79 2.61
C ILE A 193 9.47 10.55 1.25
N ARG A 194 10.01 9.70 0.37
CA ARG A 194 9.37 9.38 -0.91
C ARG A 194 7.92 9.01 -0.71
N PRO A 195 6.98 9.61 -1.47
CA PRO A 195 5.57 9.29 -1.33
C PRO A 195 5.29 7.85 -1.74
N THR A 196 4.29 7.27 -1.13
CA THR A 196 3.73 5.96 -1.52
C THR A 196 3.26 6.02 -2.97
N GLU A 197 3.56 4.97 -3.74
CA GLU A 197 3.14 4.85 -5.14
C GLU A 197 1.62 4.75 -5.26
N LEU A 198 1.08 5.45 -6.27
CA LEU A 198 -0.35 5.47 -6.58
C LEU A 198 -0.65 4.49 -7.73
N TYR A 199 -1.26 3.35 -7.41
CA TYR A 199 -1.55 2.29 -8.38
C TYR A 199 -2.90 2.46 -9.10
N VAL A 200 -3.58 3.60 -8.91
CA VAL A 200 -4.92 3.83 -9.49
C VAL A 200 -4.90 3.77 -11.02
N LYS A 201 -3.96 4.48 -11.67
CA LYS A 201 -3.90 4.51 -13.13
C LYS A 201 -3.68 3.13 -13.76
N PRO A 202 -2.66 2.35 -13.37
CA PRO A 202 -2.42 1.03 -13.93
C PRO A 202 -3.56 0.03 -13.63
N ILE A 203 -4.09 0.02 -12.41
CA ILE A 203 -5.10 -0.96 -12.02
C ILE A 203 -6.47 -0.62 -12.63
N VAL A 204 -6.89 0.65 -12.66
CA VAL A 204 -8.12 1.06 -13.35
C VAL A 204 -8.03 0.82 -14.86
N ALA A 205 -6.83 0.88 -15.47
CA ALA A 205 -6.65 0.47 -16.86
C ALA A 205 -6.99 -1.01 -17.06
N LEU A 206 -6.63 -1.89 -16.12
CA LEU A 206 -7.02 -3.31 -16.16
C LEU A 206 -8.53 -3.50 -16.04
N PHE A 207 -9.22 -2.72 -15.19
CA PHE A 207 -10.68 -2.84 -15.01
C PHE A 207 -11.48 -2.45 -16.26
N LYS A 208 -10.88 -1.72 -17.20
CA LYS A 208 -11.53 -1.34 -18.47
C LYS A 208 -11.43 -2.41 -19.54
N GLU A 209 -10.52 -3.34 -19.35
CA GLU A 209 -10.37 -4.52 -20.18
C GLU A 209 -11.11 -5.69 -19.54
N GLU A 210 -11.49 -6.68 -20.32
CA GLU A 210 -12.16 -7.89 -19.82
C GLU A 210 -11.13 -8.96 -19.43
N TYR A 211 -10.17 -8.59 -18.57
CA TYR A 211 -9.18 -9.54 -18.05
C TYR A 211 -9.74 -10.35 -16.89
N GLU A 212 -9.35 -11.61 -16.82
CA GLU A 212 -9.63 -12.48 -15.70
C GLU A 212 -8.63 -12.21 -14.57
N ILE A 213 -9.05 -11.40 -13.58
CA ILE A 213 -8.24 -11.05 -12.41
C ILE A 213 -8.83 -11.77 -11.20
N HIS A 214 -8.06 -12.72 -10.65
CA HIS A 214 -8.49 -13.54 -9.53
C HIS A 214 -8.27 -12.86 -8.16
N GLY A 215 -7.26 -11.97 -8.06
CA GLY A 215 -6.97 -11.27 -6.81
C GLY A 215 -6.08 -10.06 -7.00
N LEU A 216 -6.20 -9.11 -6.07
CA LEU A 216 -5.43 -7.88 -6.00
C LEU A 216 -4.96 -7.65 -4.57
N ALA A 217 -3.68 -7.33 -4.37
CA ALA A 217 -3.11 -7.11 -3.05
C ALA A 217 -2.22 -5.87 -3.01
N HIS A 218 -2.50 -4.97 -2.08
CA HIS A 218 -1.62 -3.87 -1.72
C HIS A 218 -0.63 -4.36 -0.64
N ILE A 219 0.67 -4.29 -0.92
CA ILE A 219 1.72 -4.77 -0.01
C ILE A 219 2.11 -3.65 0.94
N THR A 220 1.63 -3.75 2.17
CA THR A 220 1.76 -2.73 3.24
C THR A 220 2.49 -3.30 4.47
N GLY A 221 2.19 -2.81 5.67
CA GLY A 221 2.77 -3.24 6.94
C GLY A 221 2.41 -4.67 7.33
N GLY A 222 2.97 -5.61 6.72
CA GLY A 222 2.77 -7.05 6.84
C GLY A 222 3.53 -7.75 5.72
N GLY A 223 4.15 -6.95 4.82
CA GLY A 223 4.88 -7.46 3.68
C GLY A 223 4.02 -8.45 2.88
N PHE A 224 4.63 -9.51 2.40
CA PHE A 224 3.92 -10.53 1.61
C PHE A 224 2.88 -11.33 2.41
N THR A 225 2.87 -11.27 3.75
CA THR A 225 1.79 -11.90 4.53
C THR A 225 0.42 -11.27 4.28
N ASN A 226 0.37 -10.08 3.67
CA ASN A 226 -0.87 -9.44 3.21
C ASN A 226 -1.66 -10.30 2.21
N LEU A 227 -1.00 -11.17 1.44
CA LEU A 227 -1.64 -12.09 0.51
C LEU A 227 -2.64 -13.05 1.19
N ARG A 228 -2.45 -13.35 2.48
CA ARG A 228 -3.39 -14.17 3.27
C ARG A 228 -4.78 -13.55 3.44
N ARG A 229 -4.92 -12.25 3.13
CA ARG A 229 -6.21 -11.55 3.19
C ARG A 229 -7.16 -11.98 2.06
N LEU A 230 -6.61 -12.54 0.96
CA LEU A 230 -7.36 -12.85 -0.26
C LEU A 230 -8.09 -14.18 -0.16
N LYS A 231 -7.36 -15.27 0.06
CA LYS A 231 -7.96 -16.62 0.09
C LYS A 231 -7.30 -17.49 1.16
N LYS A 232 -8.11 -18.30 1.82
CA LYS A 232 -7.65 -19.37 2.71
C LYS A 232 -7.45 -20.65 1.91
N GLY A 233 -6.59 -21.53 2.36
CA GLY A 233 -6.36 -22.85 1.73
C GLY A 233 -5.43 -22.81 0.52
N VAL A 234 -4.77 -21.66 0.28
CA VAL A 234 -3.73 -21.51 -0.75
C VAL A 234 -2.46 -20.93 -0.15
N GLY A 235 -1.33 -21.22 -0.78
CA GLY A 235 -0.04 -20.64 -0.47
C GLY A 235 0.50 -19.80 -1.64
N TYR A 236 1.65 -19.20 -1.43
CA TYR A 236 2.28 -18.33 -2.42
C TYR A 236 3.79 -18.60 -2.44
N ASN A 237 4.32 -19.01 -3.58
CA ASN A 237 5.75 -19.17 -3.79
C ASN A 237 6.29 -17.99 -4.60
N ILE A 238 7.02 -17.09 -3.95
CA ILE A 238 7.57 -15.86 -4.52
C ILE A 238 9.07 -16.06 -4.73
N TYR A 239 9.51 -16.16 -5.97
CA TYR A 239 10.86 -16.62 -6.32
C TYR A 239 11.64 -15.67 -7.25
N ASP A 240 10.99 -14.67 -7.83
CA ASP A 240 11.59 -13.75 -8.80
C ASP A 240 11.18 -12.29 -8.52
N LEU A 241 11.66 -11.76 -7.39
CA LEU A 241 11.41 -10.38 -7.00
C LEU A 241 12.27 -9.41 -7.83
N PRO A 242 11.78 -8.17 -8.08
CA PRO A 242 12.62 -7.11 -8.60
C PRO A 242 13.79 -6.82 -7.64
N GLU A 243 14.79 -6.10 -8.13
CA GLU A 243 15.89 -5.68 -7.28
C GLU A 243 15.36 -4.81 -6.12
N ALA A 244 15.71 -5.20 -4.89
CA ALA A 244 15.29 -4.44 -3.72
C ALA A 244 15.93 -3.04 -3.72
N PRO A 245 15.15 -1.95 -3.54
CA PRO A 245 15.66 -0.60 -3.38
C PRO A 245 16.76 -0.51 -2.30
N GLU A 246 17.77 0.34 -2.52
CA GLU A 246 18.96 0.46 -1.67
C GLU A 246 18.63 0.75 -0.20
N ILE A 247 17.52 1.42 0.08
CA ILE A 247 17.10 1.69 1.45
C ILE A 247 16.83 0.39 2.26
N PHE A 248 16.29 -0.65 1.62
CA PHE A 248 16.09 -1.94 2.29
C PHE A 248 17.41 -2.65 2.55
N LYS A 249 18.36 -2.57 1.61
CA LYS A 249 19.70 -3.12 1.79
C LYS A 249 20.43 -2.42 2.95
N LEU A 250 20.29 -1.09 3.05
CA LEU A 250 20.87 -0.31 4.14
C LEU A 250 20.28 -0.70 5.50
N ILE A 251 18.95 -0.87 5.58
CA ILE A 251 18.26 -1.31 6.81
C ILE A 251 18.72 -2.73 7.21
N TYR A 252 18.79 -3.65 6.24
CA TYR A 252 19.28 -5.01 6.48
C TYR A 252 20.71 -5.04 7.05
N GLN A 253 21.61 -4.19 6.53
CA GLN A 253 22.98 -4.09 7.01
C GLN A 253 23.09 -3.65 8.49
N GLN A 254 22.00 -3.14 9.08
CA GLN A 254 21.93 -2.80 10.49
C GLN A 254 21.47 -4.01 11.36
N ASN A 255 21.74 -5.22 10.91
CA ASN A 255 21.42 -6.48 11.58
C ASN A 255 19.92 -6.75 11.76
N VAL A 256 19.06 -6.21 10.92
CA VAL A 256 17.65 -6.58 10.88
C VAL A 256 17.54 -7.96 10.19
N PRO A 257 16.94 -8.98 10.81
CA PRO A 257 16.82 -10.31 10.21
C PRO A 257 16.02 -10.28 8.89
N LEU A 258 16.41 -11.07 7.88
CA LEU A 258 15.68 -11.16 6.60
C LEU A 258 14.20 -11.51 6.79
N GLU A 259 13.88 -12.42 7.72
CA GLU A 259 12.50 -12.75 8.04
C GLU A 259 11.69 -11.51 8.46
N GLU A 260 12.26 -10.63 9.29
CA GLU A 260 11.62 -9.40 9.73
C GLU A 260 11.53 -8.39 8.57
N MET A 261 12.57 -8.29 7.72
CA MET A 261 12.55 -7.43 6.54
C MET A 261 11.34 -7.75 5.64
N TYR A 262 11.17 -9.01 5.25
CA TYR A 262 10.09 -9.44 4.34
C TYR A 262 8.71 -9.52 5.01
N LYS A 263 8.65 -9.50 6.34
CA LYS A 263 7.42 -9.43 7.11
C LYS A 263 6.92 -8.00 7.31
N VAL A 264 7.82 -7.02 7.35
CA VAL A 264 7.49 -5.62 7.68
C VAL A 264 7.43 -4.75 6.44
N PHE A 265 8.31 -4.98 5.46
CA PHE A 265 8.48 -4.12 4.29
C PHE A 265 7.95 -4.77 3.01
N ASN A 266 7.65 -3.92 2.02
CA ASN A 266 7.23 -4.34 0.68
C ASN A 266 8.37 -4.93 -0.17
N MET A 267 9.63 -4.71 0.23
CA MET A 267 10.86 -5.21 -0.41
C MET A 267 10.95 -4.95 -1.93
N GLY A 268 10.38 -3.84 -2.40
CA GLY A 268 10.41 -3.44 -3.81
C GLY A 268 9.15 -3.79 -4.60
N VAL A 269 8.15 -4.46 -3.99
CA VAL A 269 6.86 -4.78 -4.61
C VAL A 269 5.74 -4.14 -3.80
N GLY A 270 5.08 -3.14 -4.35
CA GLY A 270 4.01 -2.42 -3.62
C GLY A 270 2.60 -2.93 -3.94
N PHE A 271 2.41 -3.58 -5.10
CA PHE A 271 1.11 -4.12 -5.48
C PHE A 271 1.26 -5.45 -6.22
N VAL A 272 0.30 -6.36 -6.05
CA VAL A 272 0.29 -7.67 -6.70
C VAL A 272 -1.04 -7.89 -7.41
N VAL A 273 -0.97 -8.35 -8.66
CA VAL A 273 -2.12 -8.84 -9.43
C VAL A 273 -1.98 -10.35 -9.56
N ILE A 274 -3.05 -11.09 -9.24
CA ILE A 274 -3.10 -12.55 -9.34
C ILE A 274 -4.08 -12.92 -10.45
N THR A 275 -3.64 -13.78 -11.36
CA THR A 275 -4.39 -14.20 -12.55
C THR A 275 -3.92 -15.56 -13.05
N SER A 276 -4.68 -16.15 -13.97
CA SER A 276 -4.26 -17.36 -14.68
C SER A 276 -3.01 -17.12 -15.54
N GLU A 277 -2.19 -18.15 -15.76
CA GLU A 277 -0.97 -18.07 -16.58
C GLU A 277 -1.26 -17.58 -18.01
N ASN A 278 -2.44 -17.90 -18.55
CA ASN A 278 -2.85 -17.51 -19.90
C ASN A 278 -3.15 -16.01 -20.06
N GLU A 279 -3.58 -15.34 -19.01
CA GLU A 279 -3.89 -13.90 -19.01
C GLU A 279 -2.68 -13.03 -18.67
N ALA A 280 -1.66 -13.58 -18.00
CA ALA A 280 -0.55 -12.84 -17.43
C ALA A 280 0.18 -11.94 -18.44
N GLU A 281 0.47 -12.41 -19.64
CA GLU A 281 1.18 -11.62 -20.67
C GLU A 281 0.34 -10.40 -21.11
N LYS A 282 -0.96 -10.54 -21.24
CA LYS A 282 -1.86 -9.45 -21.65
C LYS A 282 -1.94 -8.39 -20.55
N ILE A 283 -2.13 -8.83 -19.31
CA ILE A 283 -2.15 -7.95 -18.14
C ILE A 283 -0.84 -7.20 -18.00
N MET A 284 0.31 -7.89 -18.08
CA MET A 284 1.62 -7.25 -18.02
C MET A 284 1.84 -6.25 -19.15
N LYS A 285 1.33 -6.53 -20.35
CA LYS A 285 1.43 -5.59 -21.48
C LYS A 285 0.72 -4.27 -21.16
N THR A 286 -0.49 -4.32 -20.61
CA THR A 286 -1.23 -3.13 -20.18
C THR A 286 -0.53 -2.41 -19.04
N LEU A 287 -0.09 -3.14 -17.99
CA LEU A 287 0.62 -2.55 -16.85
C LEU A 287 1.91 -1.83 -17.26
N LYS A 288 2.69 -2.39 -18.20
CA LYS A 288 3.96 -1.81 -18.67
C LYS A 288 3.81 -0.47 -19.40
N GLU A 289 2.61 -0.06 -19.75
CA GLU A 289 2.34 1.29 -20.25
C GLU A 289 2.38 2.36 -19.13
N TYR A 290 2.29 1.93 -17.86
CA TYR A 290 2.19 2.80 -16.69
C TYR A 290 3.30 2.62 -15.67
N CYS A 291 3.79 1.39 -15.48
CA CYS A 291 4.70 1.03 -14.40
C CYS A 291 5.57 -0.18 -14.75
N ASN A 292 6.63 -0.40 -13.97
CA ASN A 292 7.41 -1.63 -14.03
C ASN A 292 6.65 -2.76 -13.33
N CYS A 293 6.59 -3.91 -13.98
CA CYS A 293 6.00 -5.10 -13.43
C CYS A 293 6.63 -6.37 -14.02
N GLN A 294 6.61 -7.44 -13.24
CA GLN A 294 7.08 -8.76 -13.66
C GLN A 294 6.30 -9.87 -12.95
N ILE A 295 6.38 -11.10 -13.47
CA ILE A 295 5.91 -12.28 -12.73
C ILE A 295 6.89 -12.52 -11.59
N ILE A 296 6.40 -12.50 -10.35
CA ILE A 296 7.21 -12.67 -9.14
C ILE A 296 7.06 -14.04 -8.50
N GLY A 297 6.03 -14.82 -8.88
CA GLY A 297 5.75 -16.09 -8.24
C GLY A 297 4.50 -16.77 -8.75
N LYS A 298 4.09 -17.84 -8.05
CA LYS A 298 2.89 -18.63 -8.33
C LYS A 298 2.14 -18.96 -7.04
N VAL A 299 0.83 -19.14 -7.17
CA VAL A 299 -0.05 -19.68 -6.13
C VAL A 299 0.19 -21.17 -5.98
N THR A 300 0.22 -21.66 -4.74
CA THR A 300 0.43 -23.07 -4.38
C THR A 300 -0.74 -23.61 -3.53
N ASP A 301 -0.76 -24.88 -3.25
CA ASP A 301 -1.78 -25.58 -2.45
C ASP A 301 -1.31 -25.93 -1.01
N ASP A 302 -0.14 -25.42 -0.59
CA ASP A 302 0.50 -25.78 0.68
C ASP A 302 0.26 -24.81 1.85
N GLU A 303 -0.58 -23.80 1.66
CA GLU A 303 -0.94 -22.75 2.63
C GLU A 303 0.25 -21.92 3.18
N LYS A 304 1.43 -22.03 2.58
CA LYS A 304 2.61 -21.29 3.00
C LYS A 304 2.87 -20.10 2.11
N ILE A 305 3.51 -19.08 2.66
CA ILE A 305 4.10 -18.01 1.88
C ILE A 305 5.61 -18.18 1.94
N THR A 306 6.21 -18.63 0.85
CA THR A 306 7.66 -18.78 0.71
C THR A 306 8.18 -17.69 -0.18
N VAL A 307 9.21 -16.97 0.29
CA VAL A 307 9.81 -15.85 -0.43
C VAL A 307 11.31 -16.08 -0.56
N LYS A 308 11.80 -16.10 -1.80
CA LYS A 308 13.22 -16.08 -2.08
C LYS A 308 13.74 -14.66 -1.87
N THR A 309 14.66 -14.51 -0.94
CA THR A 309 15.20 -13.21 -0.53
C THR A 309 16.24 -12.68 -1.52
N PHE A 310 16.56 -11.39 -1.46
CA PHE A 310 17.63 -10.79 -2.27
C PHE A 310 19.03 -11.36 -1.96
N GLU A 311 19.23 -12.00 -0.79
CA GLU A 311 20.44 -12.74 -0.42
C GLU A 311 20.45 -14.18 -0.97
N GLY A 312 19.39 -14.61 -1.67
CA GLY A 312 19.26 -15.95 -2.25
C GLY A 312 18.81 -17.03 -1.26
N SER A 313 18.57 -16.70 0.00
CA SER A 313 17.93 -17.59 0.99
C SER A 313 16.41 -17.56 0.85
N GLU A 314 15.70 -18.42 1.57
CA GLU A 314 14.25 -18.45 1.62
C GLU A 314 13.75 -18.12 3.03
N VAL A 315 12.65 -17.35 3.09
CA VAL A 315 11.87 -17.15 4.31
C VAL A 315 10.46 -17.70 4.09
N THR A 316 9.87 -18.28 5.14
CA THR A 316 8.54 -18.92 5.08
C THR A 316 7.68 -18.45 6.24
N TYR A 317 6.42 -18.14 5.92
CA TYR A 317 5.42 -17.67 6.87
C TYR A 317 4.21 -18.60 6.90
#